data_d4d1432d4ee440aba1fba8887c14d223
#
_entry.id   d4d1432d4ee440aba1fba8887c14d223
#
_cell.length_a   1.000
_cell.length_b   1.000
_cell.length_c   1.000
_cell.angle_alpha   90.00
_cell.angle_beta   90.00
_cell.angle_gamma   90.00
#
_symmetry.space_group_name_H-M   'P 1'
#
loop_
_entity.id
_entity.type
_entity.pdbx_description
1 polymer ?
#
loop_
_entity_poly.entity_id
_entity_poly.type
_entity_poly.pdbx_seq_one_letter_code
_entity_poly.pdbx_strand_id
1 'polypeptide(L)'
;MQYPLISEYVKAIQDAGDNLEQLAHLTPVLDDHGEPYRSSGAFAVVFKMLDKSTGKYYALKCFTEEQQGRAEAYRQIADELDLLDSPYITSVKYMEKELFVDSQCEEDEFPVLLMDWVDGETMEAYIAANYHNQSAMSLLCYRFGKMAAWLRSQSFAHGDVKPD
;
A
#
# COMPACT_ATOMS: atom_id res chain seq x y z
N MET A 1 16.71 -13.17 -4.10
CA MET A 1 16.25 -13.24 -2.68
C MET A 1 14.98 -14.09 -2.64
N GLN A 2 14.87 -15.00 -1.67
CA GLN A 2 13.62 -15.70 -1.38
C GLN A 2 12.82 -14.89 -0.39
N TYR A 3 11.49 -14.79 -0.57
CA TYR A 3 10.61 -14.03 0.30
C TYR A 3 9.74 -14.95 1.17
N PRO A 4 9.34 -14.50 2.38
CA PRO A 4 8.47 -15.26 3.27
C PRO A 4 7.10 -15.56 2.67
N LEU A 5 6.48 -16.60 3.18
CA LEU A 5 5.07 -16.90 2.92
C LEU A 5 4.16 -15.86 3.57
N ILE A 6 2.95 -15.68 3.04
CA ILE A 6 1.96 -14.76 3.62
C ILE A 6 1.67 -15.12 5.09
N SER A 7 1.62 -16.42 5.43
CA SER A 7 1.39 -16.86 6.81
C SER A 7 2.53 -16.49 7.78
N GLU A 8 3.77 -16.42 7.29
CA GLU A 8 4.95 -15.99 8.08
C GLU A 8 4.89 -14.47 8.30
N TYR A 9 4.52 -13.70 7.26
CA TYR A 9 4.25 -12.27 7.39
C TYR A 9 3.12 -11.96 8.39
N VAL A 10 2.03 -12.74 8.37
CA VAL A 10 0.92 -12.55 9.33
C VAL A 10 1.42 -12.69 10.76
N LYS A 11 2.23 -13.73 11.06
CA LYS A 11 2.82 -13.93 12.40
C LYS A 11 3.72 -12.76 12.78
N ALA A 12 4.61 -12.32 11.89
CA ALA A 12 5.51 -11.21 12.15
C ALA A 12 4.73 -9.90 12.44
N ILE A 13 3.65 -9.64 11.70
CA ILE A 13 2.83 -8.43 11.87
C ILE A 13 1.93 -8.51 13.11
N GLN A 14 1.56 -9.68 13.61
CA GLN A 14 0.88 -9.80 14.91
C GLN A 14 1.70 -9.20 16.05
N ASP A 15 3.02 -9.36 16.00
CA ASP A 15 3.98 -8.82 16.96
C ASP A 15 4.79 -7.67 16.33
N ALA A 16 4.12 -6.75 15.61
CA ALA A 16 4.73 -5.67 14.83
C ALA A 16 5.69 -4.79 15.65
N GLY A 17 5.37 -4.55 16.94
CA GLY A 17 6.22 -3.76 17.83
C GLY A 17 7.60 -4.35 18.08
N ASP A 18 7.75 -5.68 17.99
CA ASP A 18 9.02 -6.39 18.18
C ASP A 18 9.71 -6.70 16.84
N ASN A 19 8.96 -6.74 15.75
CA ASN A 19 9.45 -7.19 14.45
C ASN A 19 9.66 -6.06 13.43
N LEU A 20 9.12 -4.85 13.66
CA LEU A 20 9.42 -3.66 12.85
C LEU A 20 10.53 -2.85 13.51
N GLU A 21 11.47 -2.34 12.71
CA GLU A 21 12.59 -1.54 13.22
C GLU A 21 12.19 -0.07 13.43
N GLN A 22 11.98 0.68 12.35
CA GLN A 22 11.61 2.10 12.41
C GLN A 22 10.12 2.32 12.62
N LEU A 23 9.31 1.35 12.21
CA LEU A 23 7.84 1.39 12.26
C LEU A 23 7.25 0.64 13.48
N ALA A 24 8.06 0.30 14.48
CA ALA A 24 7.64 -0.42 15.69
C ALA A 24 6.50 0.25 16.48
N HIS A 25 6.25 1.55 16.23
CA HIS A 25 5.12 2.29 16.81
C HIS A 25 3.77 2.00 16.13
N LEU A 26 3.78 1.35 14.95
CA LEU A 26 2.57 0.95 14.26
C LEU A 26 2.03 -0.36 14.81
N THR A 27 0.70 -0.45 14.91
CA THR A 27 0.01 -1.66 15.32
C THR A 27 -0.93 -2.14 14.23
N PRO A 28 -1.06 -3.46 14.00
CA PRO A 28 -1.99 -3.96 13.00
C PRO A 28 -3.43 -3.64 13.40
N VAL A 29 -4.24 -3.27 12.41
CA VAL A 29 -5.69 -3.28 12.56
C VAL A 29 -6.15 -4.73 12.43
N LEU A 30 -6.99 -5.19 13.34
CA LEU A 30 -7.49 -6.56 13.32
C LEU A 30 -8.80 -6.65 12.54
N ASP A 31 -9.00 -7.77 11.86
CA ASP A 31 -10.26 -8.14 11.23
C ASP A 31 -11.25 -8.76 12.26
N ASP A 32 -12.43 -9.18 11.79
CA ASP A 32 -13.48 -9.77 12.63
C ASP A 32 -13.07 -11.12 13.25
N HIS A 33 -11.98 -11.74 12.78
CA HIS A 33 -11.43 -12.99 13.31
C HIS A 33 -10.27 -12.75 14.29
N GLY A 34 -9.89 -11.49 14.51
CA GLY A 34 -8.77 -11.11 15.38
C GLY A 34 -7.41 -11.26 14.72
N GLU A 35 -7.35 -11.43 13.40
CA GLU A 35 -6.12 -11.47 12.63
C GLU A 35 -5.79 -10.09 12.01
N PRO A 36 -4.51 -9.79 11.69
CA PRO A 36 -4.15 -8.59 10.96
C PRO A 36 -4.95 -8.45 9.67
N TYR A 37 -5.71 -7.33 9.57
CA TYR A 37 -6.46 -7.00 8.36
C TYR A 37 -5.51 -6.88 7.18
N ARG A 38 -5.76 -7.64 6.11
CA ARG A 38 -4.88 -7.70 4.95
C ARG A 38 -5.61 -7.86 3.63
N SER A 39 -4.96 -7.42 2.58
CA SER A 39 -5.32 -7.72 1.18
C SER A 39 -4.11 -8.35 0.50
N SER A 40 -4.33 -9.41 -0.28
CA SER A 40 -3.26 -10.14 -0.97
C SER A 40 -3.40 -9.96 -2.48
N GLY A 41 -2.30 -9.61 -3.13
CA GLY A 41 -2.15 -9.59 -4.58
C GLY A 41 -1.19 -10.69 -5.06
N ALA A 42 -0.88 -10.69 -6.36
CA ALA A 42 0.02 -11.68 -6.96
C ALA A 42 1.46 -11.62 -6.39
N PHE A 43 1.95 -10.44 -6.02
CA PHE A 43 3.37 -10.21 -5.69
C PHE A 43 3.59 -9.59 -4.31
N ALA A 44 2.52 -9.41 -3.54
CA ALA A 44 2.60 -8.78 -2.23
C ALA A 44 1.35 -9.04 -1.38
N VAL A 45 1.51 -8.88 -0.07
CA VAL A 45 0.43 -8.73 0.89
C VAL A 45 0.51 -7.33 1.51
N VAL A 46 -0.64 -6.69 1.71
CA VAL A 46 -0.76 -5.35 2.27
C VAL A 46 -1.53 -5.43 3.57
N PHE A 47 -0.94 -4.96 4.66
CA PHE A 47 -1.56 -4.89 5.97
C PHE A 47 -2.04 -3.47 6.28
N LYS A 48 -3.19 -3.34 6.93
CA LYS A 48 -3.66 -2.06 7.48
C LYS A 48 -3.04 -1.86 8.86
N MET A 49 -2.31 -0.77 9.03
CA MET A 49 -1.60 -0.42 10.26
C MET A 49 -2.17 0.86 10.85
N LEU A 50 -2.13 0.99 12.17
CA LEU A 50 -2.58 2.16 12.93
C LEU A 50 -1.41 2.74 13.73
N ASP A 51 -1.14 4.02 13.55
CA ASP A 51 -0.38 4.80 14.52
C ASP A 51 -1.33 5.32 15.61
N LYS A 52 -1.24 4.72 16.80
CA LYS A 52 -2.09 5.10 17.93
C LYS A 52 -1.84 6.51 18.47
N SER A 53 -0.66 7.05 18.22
CA SER A 53 -0.29 8.39 18.70
C SER A 53 -0.97 9.50 17.90
N THR A 54 -1.14 9.29 16.60
CA THR A 54 -1.73 10.26 15.65
C THR A 54 -3.15 9.90 15.24
N GLY A 55 -3.55 8.63 15.41
CA GLY A 55 -4.79 8.06 14.88
C GLY A 55 -4.78 7.82 13.37
N LYS A 56 -3.61 7.98 12.72
CA LYS A 56 -3.46 7.82 11.28
C LYS A 56 -3.30 6.34 10.89
N TYR A 57 -3.94 5.96 9.78
CA TYR A 57 -3.82 4.63 9.19
C TYR A 57 -2.82 4.61 8.03
N TYR A 58 -2.14 3.48 7.90
CA TYR A 58 -1.15 3.22 6.87
C TYR A 58 -1.39 1.87 6.21
N ALA A 59 -0.94 1.75 4.95
CA ALA A 59 -0.82 0.50 4.23
C ALA A 59 0.65 0.05 4.26
N LEU A 60 0.93 -1.09 4.89
CA LEU A 60 2.24 -1.70 4.93
C LEU A 60 2.27 -2.86 3.93
N LYS A 61 2.99 -2.69 2.82
CA LYS A 61 3.11 -3.68 1.76
C LYS A 61 4.37 -4.51 1.94
N CYS A 62 4.20 -5.82 2.10
CA CYS A 62 5.25 -6.82 2.17
C CYS A 62 5.30 -7.62 0.87
N PHE A 63 6.47 -7.85 0.32
CA PHE A 63 6.64 -8.50 -0.98
C PHE A 63 6.71 -10.02 -0.82
N THR A 64 6.12 -10.76 -1.76
CA THR A 64 6.13 -12.24 -1.78
C THR A 64 7.02 -12.82 -2.86
N GLU A 65 7.53 -11.98 -3.77
CA GLU A 65 8.40 -12.41 -4.86
C GLU A 65 9.51 -11.39 -5.13
N GLU A 66 10.65 -11.88 -5.62
CA GLU A 66 11.75 -11.05 -6.11
C GLU A 66 11.37 -10.39 -7.44
N GLN A 67 11.67 -9.11 -7.56
CA GLN A 67 11.63 -8.38 -8.83
C GLN A 67 12.94 -7.60 -8.97
N GLN A 68 13.68 -7.88 -10.01
CA GLN A 68 14.95 -7.23 -10.27
C GLN A 68 14.79 -5.71 -10.39
N GLY A 69 15.65 -4.96 -9.69
CA GLY A 69 15.62 -3.49 -9.71
C GLY A 69 14.51 -2.85 -8.86
N ARG A 70 13.73 -3.63 -8.11
CA ARG A 70 12.62 -3.11 -7.27
C ARG A 70 13.05 -2.02 -6.31
N ALA A 71 14.12 -2.24 -5.55
CA ALA A 71 14.58 -1.30 -4.54
C ALA A 71 14.90 0.06 -5.16
N GLU A 72 15.65 0.07 -6.26
CA GLU A 72 16.01 1.29 -6.98
C GLU A 72 14.77 1.98 -7.57
N ALA A 73 13.85 1.22 -8.18
CA ALA A 73 12.62 1.76 -8.74
C ALA A 73 11.74 2.41 -7.65
N TYR A 74 11.59 1.79 -6.49
CA TYR A 74 10.79 2.39 -5.41
C TYR A 74 11.48 3.58 -4.74
N ARG A 75 12.81 3.62 -4.67
CA ARG A 75 13.52 4.83 -4.21
C ARG A 75 13.28 6.00 -5.15
N GLN A 76 13.44 5.78 -6.46
CA GLN A 76 13.18 6.83 -7.46
C GLN A 76 11.72 7.30 -7.43
N ILE A 77 10.75 6.39 -7.29
CA ILE A 77 9.34 6.73 -7.13
C ILE A 77 9.12 7.54 -5.85
N ALA A 78 9.69 7.13 -4.73
CA ALA A 78 9.54 7.85 -3.46
C ALA A 78 10.10 9.28 -3.57
N ASP A 79 11.29 9.45 -4.14
CA ASP A 79 11.92 10.76 -4.35
C ASP A 79 11.06 11.68 -5.25
N GLU A 80 10.47 11.14 -6.32
CA GLU A 80 9.58 11.88 -7.23
C GLU A 80 8.27 12.26 -6.52
N LEU A 81 7.68 11.35 -5.74
CA LEU A 81 6.39 11.58 -5.08
C LEU A 81 6.50 12.50 -3.86
N ASP A 82 7.63 12.52 -3.17
CA ASP A 82 7.88 13.40 -2.01
C ASP A 82 7.83 14.90 -2.38
N LEU A 83 8.07 15.20 -3.66
CA LEU A 83 7.99 16.55 -4.21
C LEU A 83 6.57 16.97 -4.62
N LEU A 84 5.60 16.07 -4.54
CA LEU A 84 4.25 16.28 -5.05
C LEU A 84 3.23 16.37 -3.91
N ASP A 85 2.53 17.49 -3.83
CA ASP A 85 1.30 17.62 -3.03
C ASP A 85 0.08 17.42 -3.95
N SER A 86 -0.47 16.23 -3.97
CA SER A 86 -1.57 15.90 -4.87
C SER A 86 -2.57 14.93 -4.24
N PRO A 87 -3.89 15.16 -4.41
CA PRO A 87 -4.93 14.26 -3.93
C PRO A 87 -5.08 12.99 -4.79
N TYR A 88 -4.31 12.84 -5.88
CA TYR A 88 -4.44 11.74 -6.83
C TYR A 88 -3.47 10.59 -6.61
N ILE A 89 -2.47 10.79 -5.75
CA ILE A 89 -1.47 9.79 -5.38
C ILE A 89 -1.27 9.78 -3.87
N THR A 90 -0.84 8.65 -3.34
CA THR A 90 -0.48 8.52 -1.93
C THR A 90 1.04 8.64 -1.75
N SER A 91 1.48 8.99 -0.54
CA SER A 91 2.89 8.94 -0.17
C SER A 91 3.42 7.50 -0.26
N VAL A 92 4.68 7.36 -0.59
CA VAL A 92 5.36 6.07 -0.70
C VAL A 92 6.72 6.16 -0.03
N LYS A 93 7.00 5.28 0.93
CA LYS A 93 8.31 5.16 1.57
C LYS A 93 8.79 3.72 1.48
N TYR A 94 9.88 3.48 0.74
CA TYR A 94 10.54 2.19 0.67
C TYR A 94 11.58 2.06 1.78
N MET A 95 11.54 0.93 2.51
CA MET A 95 12.44 0.62 3.60
C MET A 95 13.03 -0.77 3.37
N GLU A 96 14.36 -0.86 3.27
CA GLU A 96 15.04 -2.05 2.74
C GLU A 96 15.13 -3.21 3.71
N LYS A 97 15.32 -2.90 5.00
CA LYS A 97 15.46 -3.88 6.09
C LYS A 97 14.61 -3.41 7.27
N GLU A 98 13.34 -3.62 7.18
CA GLU A 98 12.39 -3.04 8.13
C GLU A 98 11.62 -4.08 8.92
N LEU A 99 11.30 -5.22 8.30
CA LEU A 99 10.48 -6.24 8.93
C LEU A 99 11.29 -7.52 9.15
N PHE A 100 11.51 -7.87 10.41
CA PHE A 100 12.02 -9.19 10.79
C PHE A 100 10.91 -10.24 10.63
N VAL A 101 11.23 -11.35 9.97
CA VAL A 101 10.31 -12.48 9.78
C VAL A 101 11.04 -13.78 10.07
N ASP A 102 10.62 -14.48 11.10
CA ASP A 102 11.04 -15.86 11.35
C ASP A 102 10.46 -16.77 10.26
N SER A 103 11.27 -17.10 9.28
CA SER A 103 10.89 -17.84 8.08
C SER A 103 11.95 -18.88 7.70
N GLN A 104 11.70 -19.65 6.66
CA GLN A 104 12.69 -20.59 6.10
C GLN A 104 13.61 -19.95 5.05
N CYS A 105 13.55 -18.62 4.87
CA CYS A 105 14.43 -17.89 3.98
C CYS A 105 15.85 -17.81 4.55
N GLU A 106 16.83 -17.52 3.69
CA GLU A 106 18.23 -17.28 4.14
C GLU A 106 18.35 -15.93 4.87
N GLU A 107 17.54 -14.96 4.47
CA GLU A 107 17.44 -13.63 5.10
C GLU A 107 16.33 -13.65 6.15
N ASP A 108 16.47 -12.84 7.16
CA ASP A 108 15.49 -12.65 8.24
C ASP A 108 14.90 -11.23 8.28
N GLU A 109 15.52 -10.27 7.59
CA GLU A 109 15.05 -8.88 7.45
C GLU A 109 14.57 -8.59 6.03
N PHE A 110 13.34 -8.15 5.91
CA PHE A 110 12.68 -7.96 4.61
C PHE A 110 12.28 -6.51 4.36
N PRO A 111 12.30 -6.09 3.08
CA PRO A 111 11.87 -4.78 2.70
C PRO A 111 10.35 -4.63 2.77
N VAL A 112 9.92 -3.42 3.12
CA VAL A 112 8.52 -3.02 3.10
C VAL A 112 8.33 -1.72 2.34
N LEU A 113 7.09 -1.49 1.91
CA LEU A 113 6.64 -0.21 1.38
C LEU A 113 5.55 0.34 2.29
N LEU A 114 5.80 1.51 2.88
CA LEU A 114 4.81 2.22 3.67
C LEU A 114 4.10 3.25 2.78
N MET A 115 2.77 3.26 2.83
CA MET A 115 1.91 4.20 2.11
C MET A 115 0.84 4.73 3.06
N ASP A 116 0.25 5.89 2.76
CA ASP A 116 -0.95 6.31 3.47
C ASP A 116 -2.11 5.36 3.14
N TRP A 117 -2.91 5.02 4.15
CA TRP A 117 -4.15 4.28 3.92
C TRP A 117 -5.21 5.22 3.35
N VAL A 118 -5.77 4.86 2.22
CA VAL A 118 -6.87 5.60 1.59
C VAL A 118 -8.18 4.93 1.99
N ASP A 119 -9.02 5.67 2.73
CA ASP A 119 -10.39 5.24 3.00
C ASP A 119 -11.31 5.56 1.81
N GLY A 120 -12.12 4.59 1.43
CA GLY A 120 -13.05 4.76 0.32
C GLY A 120 -13.44 3.42 -0.30
N GLU A 121 -14.22 3.50 -1.34
CA GLU A 121 -14.58 2.37 -2.19
C GLU A 121 -13.85 2.44 -3.53
N THR A 122 -13.72 1.31 -4.20
CA THR A 122 -13.15 1.28 -5.56
C THR A 122 -14.10 1.97 -6.54
N MET A 123 -13.55 2.45 -7.66
CA MET A 123 -14.37 3.06 -8.70
C MET A 123 -15.42 2.09 -9.25
N GLU A 124 -15.07 0.80 -9.35
CA GLU A 124 -15.99 -0.26 -9.76
C GLU A 124 -17.18 -0.38 -8.80
N ALA A 125 -16.93 -0.45 -7.48
CA ALA A 125 -17.97 -0.51 -6.47
C ALA A 125 -18.87 0.76 -6.50
N TYR A 126 -18.26 1.93 -6.63
CA TYR A 126 -19.01 3.19 -6.76
C TYR A 126 -19.91 3.22 -7.99
N ILE A 127 -19.40 2.77 -9.15
CA ILE A 127 -20.19 2.68 -10.38
C ILE A 127 -21.34 1.69 -10.20
N ALA A 128 -21.09 0.51 -9.67
CA ALA A 128 -22.10 -0.50 -9.42
C ALA A 128 -23.25 0.00 -8.53
N ALA A 129 -22.93 0.80 -7.51
CA ALA A 129 -23.91 1.38 -6.59
C ALA A 129 -24.67 2.58 -7.20
N ASN A 130 -24.08 3.32 -8.15
CA ASN A 130 -24.56 4.63 -8.59
C ASN A 130 -24.88 4.75 -10.09
N TYR A 131 -24.78 3.69 -10.91
CA TYR A 131 -24.89 3.79 -12.37
C TYR A 131 -26.24 4.34 -12.87
N HIS A 132 -27.30 4.25 -12.09
CA HIS A 132 -28.59 4.87 -12.37
C HIS A 132 -28.64 6.39 -12.08
N ASN A 133 -27.67 6.91 -11.34
CA ASN A 133 -27.62 8.32 -10.95
C ASN A 133 -26.75 9.10 -11.93
N GLN A 134 -27.39 9.78 -12.89
CA GLN A 134 -26.70 10.55 -13.92
C GLN A 134 -25.78 11.64 -13.34
N SER A 135 -26.19 12.29 -12.26
CA SER A 135 -25.37 13.33 -11.62
C SER A 135 -24.11 12.75 -10.98
N ALA A 136 -24.22 11.61 -10.30
CA ALA A 136 -23.07 10.89 -9.71
C ALA A 136 -22.10 10.45 -10.81
N MET A 137 -22.61 9.87 -11.90
CA MET A 137 -21.77 9.43 -13.02
C MET A 137 -21.09 10.61 -13.73
N SER A 138 -21.80 11.71 -13.93
CA SER A 138 -21.20 12.92 -14.52
C SER A 138 -20.09 13.50 -13.64
N LEU A 139 -20.28 13.51 -12.32
CA LEU A 139 -19.26 13.96 -11.38
C LEU A 139 -18.05 13.02 -11.37
N LEU A 140 -18.27 11.70 -11.40
CA LEU A 140 -17.19 10.71 -11.49
C LEU A 140 -16.37 10.91 -12.77
N CYS A 141 -17.01 11.02 -13.93
CA CYS A 141 -16.34 11.30 -15.20
C CYS A 141 -15.50 12.58 -15.14
N TYR A 142 -16.05 13.65 -14.57
CA TYR A 142 -15.33 14.92 -14.42
C TYR A 142 -14.10 14.77 -13.54
N ARG A 143 -14.22 14.12 -12.38
CA ARG A 143 -13.11 13.89 -11.44
C ARG A 143 -12.03 13.01 -12.05
N PHE A 144 -12.44 11.92 -12.71
CA PHE A 144 -11.52 11.03 -13.40
C PHE A 144 -10.76 11.77 -14.53
N GLY A 145 -11.48 12.59 -15.31
CA GLY A 145 -10.87 13.41 -16.36
C GLY A 145 -9.83 14.40 -15.81
N LYS A 146 -10.11 15.02 -14.65
CA LYS A 146 -9.13 15.88 -13.97
C LYS A 146 -7.90 15.11 -13.50
N MET A 147 -8.08 13.95 -12.89
CA MET A 147 -6.99 13.07 -12.48
C MET A 147 -6.14 12.65 -13.69
N ALA A 148 -6.77 12.20 -14.77
CA ALA A 148 -6.07 11.78 -15.99
C ALA A 148 -5.29 12.94 -16.64
N ALA A 149 -5.86 14.14 -16.66
CA ALA A 149 -5.17 15.34 -17.15
C ALA A 149 -3.95 15.69 -16.27
N TRP A 150 -4.09 15.59 -14.95
CA TRP A 150 -3.00 15.81 -14.03
C TRP A 150 -1.89 14.75 -14.20
N LEU A 151 -2.22 13.45 -14.27
CA LEU A 151 -1.25 12.38 -14.50
C LEU A 151 -0.46 12.60 -15.81
N ARG A 152 -1.12 13.05 -16.88
CA ARG A 152 -0.45 13.37 -18.16
C ARG A 152 0.51 14.55 -18.07
N SER A 153 0.37 15.42 -17.10
CA SER A 153 1.26 16.57 -16.91
C SER A 153 2.49 16.25 -16.06
N GLN A 154 2.58 15.04 -15.49
CA GLN A 154 3.70 14.64 -14.66
C GLN A 154 4.88 14.10 -15.49
N SER A 155 6.07 14.05 -14.86
CA SER A 155 7.29 13.46 -15.42
C SER A 155 7.31 11.93 -15.40
N PHE A 156 6.37 11.30 -14.69
CA PHE A 156 6.24 9.86 -14.53
C PHE A 156 4.92 9.33 -15.08
N ALA A 157 4.86 8.02 -15.31
CA ALA A 157 3.64 7.31 -15.68
C ALA A 157 3.17 6.41 -14.53
N HIS A 158 1.89 6.45 -14.18
CA HIS A 158 1.31 5.57 -13.15
C HIS A 158 1.40 4.08 -13.54
N GLY A 159 1.13 3.75 -14.80
CA GLY A 159 1.30 2.40 -15.36
C GLY A 159 0.23 1.36 -15.00
N ASP A 160 -0.60 1.60 -13.96
CA ASP A 160 -1.61 0.64 -13.47
C ASP A 160 -2.88 1.37 -12.99
N VAL A 161 -3.44 2.23 -13.84
CA VAL A 161 -4.74 2.87 -13.55
C VAL A 161 -5.85 1.89 -13.93
N LYS A 162 -6.60 1.40 -12.92
CA LYS A 162 -7.68 0.43 -13.07
C LYS A 162 -8.84 0.74 -12.11
N PRO A 163 -10.06 0.22 -12.34
CA PRO A 163 -11.24 0.57 -11.54
C PRO A 163 -11.36 -0.20 -10.21
N ASP A 164 -10.64 -1.30 -10.05
CA ASP A 164 -10.68 -2.23 -8.91
C ASP A 164 -9.69 -1.90 -7.78
#